data_5fc102169ec09e6d39d35794bda58c1b
#
_entry.id   5fc102169ec09e6d39d35794bda58c1b
#
_cell.length_a   1.000
_cell.length_b   1.000
_cell.length_c   1.000
_cell.angle_alpha   90.00
_cell.angle_beta   90.00
_cell.angle_gamma   90.00
#
_symmetry.space_group_name_H-M   'P 1'
#
loop_
_entity.id
_entity.type
_entity.pdbx_description
1 polymer ?
#
loop_
_entity_poly.entity_id
_entity_poly.type
_entity_poly.pdbx_seq_one_letter_code
_entity_poly.pdbx_strand_id
1 'polypeptide(L)'
;MNTHRATVKITAFSALLVFAGLSPDCGFPQAPFYQGKTITVIAGTAPGGIGDGRAKSLVPFLRKYIPGSPTIVVEYMDGGGGRQVGNHMYHNARPDGLTIGAFSSAVISLNILRESGVMYDIDKFFYLGSPESTSHLVFYTRKEAGLSNLEKLRAASGVKIGARPVGHSAYIASRFFAYFLGLKDTKFIPGYSAPELDVALLRGEVDARANTATSVWQRNPDWVEKGLMDFHAILEVPKGLKHTRFGHLPEIESFAKSEKEIKLLTISRIFRLTGSPYVLPPGTPKDRVEVIQEAMRKALKDSDFHREYRKVVGEDADPLMPEELTKAIRDTPRDAELIQMFKTLSGPAPLPAR
;
A
#
# COMPACT_ATOMS: atom_id res chain seq x y z
N MET A 1 50.03 21.48 103.80
CA MET A 1 50.55 22.00 102.55
C MET A 1 50.19 21.03 101.44
N ASN A 2 49.04 21.10 100.92
CA ASN A 2 48.57 20.22 99.82
C ASN A 2 47.89 21.08 98.77
N THR A 3 48.53 21.14 97.64
CA THR A 3 48.02 21.79 96.43
C THR A 3 47.15 20.87 95.61
N HIS A 4 45.85 21.12 95.56
CA HIS A 4 44.97 20.45 94.65
C HIS A 4 45.02 21.10 93.28
N ARG A 5 45.46 20.36 92.31
CA ARG A 5 45.29 20.71 90.85
C ARG A 5 43.97 20.22 90.39
N ALA A 6 43.08 21.12 89.95
CA ALA A 6 41.84 20.82 89.26
C ALA A 6 42.11 20.61 87.77
N THR A 7 41.76 19.46 87.29
CA THR A 7 41.85 19.09 85.83
C THR A 7 40.54 19.43 85.13
N VAL A 8 40.56 20.42 84.25
CA VAL A 8 39.43 20.79 83.39
C VAL A 8 39.43 19.86 82.20
N LYS A 9 38.37 19.01 82.03
CA LYS A 9 38.16 18.23 80.87
C LYS A 9 37.40 19.07 79.84
N ILE A 10 38.03 19.40 78.72
CA ILE A 10 37.41 20.02 77.57
C ILE A 10 36.83 18.91 76.65
N THR A 11 35.51 18.81 76.58
CA THR A 11 34.79 17.91 75.68
C THR A 11 34.63 18.65 74.32
N ALA A 12 35.42 18.26 73.37
CA ALA A 12 35.24 18.75 71.96
C ALA A 12 34.03 18.09 71.33
N PHE A 13 32.98 18.85 71.02
CA PHE A 13 31.82 18.47 70.28
C PHE A 13 32.09 18.61 68.80
N SER A 14 32.45 17.51 68.14
CA SER A 14 32.65 17.49 66.66
C SER A 14 31.29 17.52 65.97
N ALA A 15 30.84 18.64 65.47
CA ALA A 15 29.70 18.76 64.60
C ALA A 15 30.07 18.26 63.19
N LEU A 16 29.63 17.03 62.87
CA LEU A 16 29.77 16.47 61.53
C LEU A 16 28.67 17.09 60.61
N LEU A 17 29.04 18.12 59.83
CA LEU A 17 28.19 18.68 58.75
C LEU A 17 28.09 17.66 57.59
N VAL A 18 26.99 16.92 57.56
CA VAL A 18 26.61 16.11 56.38
C VAL A 18 26.11 17.08 55.30
N PHE A 19 27.02 17.44 54.39
CA PHE A 19 26.65 18.11 53.12
C PHE A 19 26.00 17.05 52.23
N ALA A 20 24.67 16.90 52.29
CA ALA A 20 23.89 16.17 51.31
C ALA A 20 24.00 16.96 50.00
N GLY A 21 24.94 16.54 49.15
CA GLY A 21 25.09 17.07 47.82
C GLY A 21 23.84 16.73 47.00
N LEU A 22 22.92 17.70 46.89
CA LEU A 22 21.93 17.75 45.81
C LEU A 22 22.73 18.05 44.52
N SER A 23 23.27 16.98 43.90
CA SER A 23 23.71 17.06 42.52
C SER A 23 22.42 17.22 41.70
N PRO A 24 22.19 18.35 41.00
CA PRO A 24 21.15 18.37 40.00
C PRO A 24 21.54 17.30 38.96
N ASP A 25 20.71 16.25 38.81
CA ASP A 25 20.77 15.38 37.66
C ASP A 25 20.59 16.27 36.42
N CYS A 26 21.71 16.82 35.92
CA CYS A 26 21.77 17.35 34.57
C CYS A 26 21.65 16.15 33.63
N GLY A 27 20.45 15.64 33.52
CA GLY A 27 20.10 14.66 32.46
C GLY A 27 20.38 15.35 31.13
N PHE A 28 21.59 15.16 30.60
CA PHE A 28 21.84 15.51 29.21
C PHE A 28 20.75 14.83 28.40
N PRO A 29 19.96 15.54 27.56
CA PRO A 29 18.98 14.92 26.74
C PRO A 29 19.69 13.84 25.91
N GLN A 30 19.30 12.59 26.15
CA GLN A 30 19.89 11.45 25.44
C GLN A 30 19.71 11.70 23.95
N ALA A 31 20.80 11.69 23.20
CA ALA A 31 20.77 11.91 21.76
C ALA A 31 19.72 10.95 21.12
N PRO A 32 18.92 11.44 20.16
CA PRO A 32 17.94 10.59 19.50
C PRO A 32 18.56 9.32 18.94
N PHE A 33 17.92 8.19 19.14
CA PHE A 33 18.45 6.88 18.69
C PHE A 33 18.94 6.88 17.24
N TYR A 34 18.25 7.58 16.36
CA TYR A 34 18.56 7.63 14.93
C TYR A 34 19.66 8.59 14.54
N GLN A 35 20.18 9.41 15.47
CA GLN A 35 21.28 10.35 15.19
C GLN A 35 22.54 9.59 14.77
N GLY A 36 23.09 9.95 13.61
CA GLY A 36 24.28 9.29 13.04
C GLY A 36 24.04 7.85 12.55
N LYS A 37 22.79 7.38 12.52
CA LYS A 37 22.44 6.05 11.99
C LYS A 37 22.08 6.13 10.50
N THR A 38 22.14 4.97 9.85
CA THR A 38 21.63 4.78 8.51
C THR A 38 20.41 3.86 8.57
N ILE A 39 19.29 4.29 7.96
CA ILE A 39 18.11 3.46 7.72
C ILE A 39 18.17 2.97 6.29
N THR A 40 17.96 1.67 6.09
CA THR A 40 17.82 1.05 4.78
C THR A 40 16.36 0.85 4.46
N VAL A 41 15.88 1.44 3.36
CA VAL A 41 14.56 1.15 2.78
C VAL A 41 14.74 0.08 1.70
N ILE A 42 14.22 -1.13 1.93
CA ILE A 42 14.26 -2.21 0.96
C ILE A 42 13.00 -2.15 0.10
N ALA A 43 13.16 -1.69 -1.14
CA ALA A 43 12.06 -1.55 -2.09
C ALA A 43 11.83 -2.84 -2.88
N GLY A 44 10.62 -3.41 -2.78
CA GLY A 44 10.19 -4.61 -3.52
C GLY A 44 9.84 -4.30 -4.98
N THR A 45 10.68 -3.53 -5.67
CA THR A 45 10.49 -3.07 -7.04
C THR A 45 11.83 -2.86 -7.73
N ALA A 46 11.85 -2.84 -9.06
CA ALA A 46 13.03 -2.50 -9.82
C ALA A 46 13.31 -0.98 -9.78
N PRO A 47 14.60 -0.55 -9.86
CA PRO A 47 14.96 0.85 -10.02
C PRO A 47 14.29 1.48 -11.26
N GLY A 48 13.91 2.75 -11.15
CA GLY A 48 13.29 3.51 -12.25
C GLY A 48 11.81 3.23 -12.47
N GLY A 49 11.20 2.28 -11.74
CA GLY A 49 9.76 2.01 -11.78
C GLY A 49 8.95 2.98 -10.90
N ILE A 50 7.61 2.89 -10.99
CA ILE A 50 6.70 3.72 -10.18
C ILE A 50 6.96 3.53 -8.67
N GLY A 51 7.19 2.30 -8.22
CA GLY A 51 7.51 2.01 -6.82
C GLY A 51 8.80 2.68 -6.34
N ASP A 52 9.80 2.76 -7.20
CA ASP A 52 11.03 3.51 -6.93
C ASP A 52 10.75 5.02 -6.82
N GLY A 53 9.97 5.57 -7.75
CA GLY A 53 9.54 6.97 -7.69
C GLY A 53 8.81 7.30 -6.38
N ARG A 54 7.91 6.41 -5.93
CA ARG A 54 7.22 6.54 -4.63
C ARG A 54 8.18 6.55 -3.46
N ALA A 55 9.14 5.63 -3.43
CA ALA A 55 10.13 5.57 -2.35
C ALA A 55 11.02 6.83 -2.34
N LYS A 56 11.52 7.24 -3.49
CA LYS A 56 12.37 8.42 -3.63
C LYS A 56 11.67 9.72 -3.26
N SER A 57 10.38 9.85 -3.57
CA SER A 57 9.60 11.03 -3.17
C SER A 57 9.35 11.09 -1.66
N LEU A 58 9.22 9.94 -0.97
CA LEU A 58 8.92 9.88 0.47
C LEU A 58 10.16 9.98 1.36
N VAL A 59 11.28 9.38 0.96
CA VAL A 59 12.52 9.28 1.76
C VAL A 59 13.01 10.64 2.33
N PRO A 60 13.05 11.75 1.58
CA PRO A 60 13.49 13.05 2.12
C PRO A 60 12.62 13.52 3.29
N PHE A 61 11.33 13.26 3.25
CA PHE A 61 10.36 13.65 4.27
C PHE A 61 10.43 12.74 5.50
N LEU A 62 10.65 11.44 5.32
CA LEU A 62 10.96 10.56 6.45
C LEU A 62 12.20 11.04 7.19
N ARG A 63 13.28 11.34 6.48
CA ARG A 63 14.50 11.90 7.07
C ARG A 63 14.23 13.19 7.84
N LYS A 64 13.42 14.08 7.29
CA LYS A 64 13.03 15.37 7.91
C LYS A 64 12.36 15.18 9.26
N TYR A 65 11.50 14.16 9.39
CA TYR A 65 10.65 13.98 10.57
C TYR A 65 11.15 12.92 11.56
N ILE A 66 12.13 12.09 11.20
CA ILE A 66 12.75 11.17 12.16
C ILE A 66 13.74 11.96 13.05
N PRO A 67 13.57 11.94 14.40
CA PRO A 67 14.49 12.60 15.32
C PRO A 67 15.94 12.14 15.10
N GLY A 68 16.86 13.09 14.97
CA GLY A 68 18.26 12.80 14.66
C GLY A 68 18.59 12.79 13.16
N SER A 69 17.59 12.97 12.27
CA SER A 69 17.75 13.11 10.81
C SER A 69 18.71 12.07 10.20
N PRO A 70 18.44 10.76 10.35
CA PRO A 70 19.35 9.70 9.89
C PRO A 70 19.62 9.78 8.39
N THR A 71 20.72 9.17 7.96
CA THR A 71 20.88 8.86 6.54
C THR A 71 19.86 7.79 6.14
N ILE A 72 19.17 7.97 5.01
CA ILE A 72 18.25 6.94 4.48
C ILE A 72 18.74 6.54 3.08
N VAL A 73 18.97 5.25 2.88
CA VAL A 73 19.36 4.66 1.60
C VAL A 73 18.25 3.75 1.09
N VAL A 74 18.10 3.66 -0.24
CA VAL A 74 17.15 2.76 -0.87
C VAL A 74 17.90 1.63 -1.54
N GLU A 75 17.57 0.40 -1.17
CA GLU A 75 18.03 -0.83 -1.79
C GLU A 75 16.86 -1.52 -2.49
N TYR A 76 17.14 -2.33 -3.51
CA TYR A 76 16.11 -2.94 -4.33
C TYR A 76 16.14 -4.46 -4.20
N MET A 77 14.97 -5.04 -3.98
CA MET A 77 14.78 -6.49 -3.93
C MET A 77 13.55 -6.86 -4.76
N ASP A 78 13.70 -6.75 -6.08
CA ASP A 78 12.66 -7.11 -7.04
C ASP A 78 12.74 -8.60 -7.36
N GLY A 79 11.64 -9.31 -7.17
CA GLY A 79 11.57 -10.72 -7.51
C GLY A 79 10.40 -11.47 -6.90
N GLY A 80 10.02 -12.56 -7.57
CA GLY A 80 8.93 -13.43 -7.13
C GLY A 80 7.57 -12.71 -6.95
N GLY A 81 7.35 -11.56 -7.61
CA GLY A 81 6.14 -10.76 -7.45
C GLY A 81 5.98 -10.19 -6.03
N GLY A 82 7.08 -9.91 -5.35
CA GLY A 82 7.11 -9.38 -3.98
C GLY A 82 7.41 -10.45 -2.91
N ARG A 83 7.49 -11.75 -3.28
CA ARG A 83 7.82 -12.81 -2.31
C ARG A 83 9.20 -12.64 -1.70
N GLN A 84 10.19 -12.21 -2.49
CA GLN A 84 11.56 -12.05 -2.01
C GLN A 84 11.63 -11.00 -0.90
N VAL A 85 11.11 -9.80 -1.14
CA VAL A 85 11.13 -8.73 -0.14
C VAL A 85 10.27 -9.07 1.08
N GLY A 86 9.09 -9.70 0.89
CA GLY A 86 8.23 -10.14 1.98
C GLY A 86 8.91 -11.17 2.89
N ASN A 87 9.50 -12.22 2.30
CA ASN A 87 10.24 -13.26 3.03
C ASN A 87 11.47 -12.67 3.72
N HIS A 88 12.23 -11.81 3.03
CA HIS A 88 13.41 -11.16 3.61
C HIS A 88 13.05 -10.31 4.83
N MET A 89 12.05 -9.43 4.71
CA MET A 89 11.61 -8.58 5.81
C MET A 89 11.08 -9.36 7.01
N TYR A 90 10.54 -10.56 6.77
CA TYR A 90 10.00 -11.39 7.84
C TYR A 90 11.07 -12.21 8.56
N HIS A 91 12.04 -12.78 7.83
CA HIS A 91 12.99 -13.74 8.38
C HIS A 91 14.41 -13.18 8.58
N ASN A 92 14.85 -12.25 7.73
CA ASN A 92 16.25 -11.85 7.65
C ASN A 92 16.51 -10.41 8.08
N ALA A 93 15.53 -9.51 7.94
CA ALA A 93 15.70 -8.12 8.36
C ALA A 93 15.82 -8.04 9.89
N ARG A 94 16.81 -7.27 10.36
CA ARG A 94 16.99 -7.06 11.81
C ARG A 94 15.84 -6.21 12.36
N PRO A 95 15.22 -6.63 13.47
CA PRO A 95 14.12 -5.88 14.07
C PRO A 95 14.64 -4.75 14.98
N ASP A 96 15.62 -3.99 14.51
CA ASP A 96 16.26 -2.91 15.27
C ASP A 96 15.73 -1.50 14.93
N GLY A 97 14.76 -1.42 14.02
CA GLY A 97 14.17 -0.16 13.56
C GLY A 97 14.99 0.55 12.49
N LEU A 98 16.07 -0.06 11.98
CA LEU A 98 16.92 0.53 10.92
C LEU A 98 16.66 -0.06 9.54
N THR A 99 15.71 -1.00 9.41
CA THR A 99 15.29 -1.57 8.12
C THR A 99 13.81 -1.36 7.91
N ILE A 100 13.43 -0.71 6.82
CA ILE A 100 12.04 -0.46 6.41
C ILE A 100 11.79 -1.19 5.10
N GLY A 101 10.75 -2.01 5.03
CA GLY A 101 10.28 -2.59 3.78
C GLY A 101 9.33 -1.63 3.07
N ALA A 102 9.57 -1.37 1.79
CA ALA A 102 8.64 -0.67 0.90
C ALA A 102 8.04 -1.71 -0.07
N PHE A 103 6.83 -2.16 0.22
CA PHE A 103 6.18 -3.23 -0.50
C PHE A 103 5.33 -2.71 -1.67
N SER A 104 5.00 -3.60 -2.59
CA SER A 104 3.81 -3.45 -3.43
C SER A 104 2.63 -4.15 -2.77
N SER A 105 1.40 -3.81 -3.18
CA SER A 105 0.18 -4.49 -2.72
C SER A 105 0.19 -6.00 -2.97
N ALA A 106 1.03 -6.48 -3.90
CA ALA A 106 1.20 -7.90 -4.18
C ALA A 106 1.66 -8.70 -2.95
N VAL A 107 2.50 -8.13 -2.07
CA VAL A 107 2.93 -8.81 -0.84
C VAL A 107 1.72 -9.16 0.04
N ILE A 108 0.77 -8.25 0.15
CA ILE A 108 -0.46 -8.46 0.93
C ILE A 108 -1.35 -9.51 0.25
N SER A 109 -1.62 -9.35 -1.05
CA SER A 109 -2.51 -10.26 -1.78
C SER A 109 -1.97 -11.69 -1.87
N LEU A 110 -0.66 -11.88 -2.07
CA LEU A 110 -0.02 -13.19 -2.12
C LEU A 110 -0.21 -13.98 -0.81
N ASN A 111 -0.08 -13.32 0.34
CA ASN A 111 -0.29 -13.96 1.64
C ASN A 111 -1.77 -14.32 1.85
N ILE A 112 -2.69 -13.37 1.62
CA ILE A 112 -4.14 -13.60 1.78
C ILE A 112 -4.60 -14.73 0.86
N LEU A 113 -4.11 -14.76 -0.37
CA LEU A 113 -4.43 -15.82 -1.34
C LEU A 113 -3.68 -17.13 -1.07
N ARG A 114 -2.84 -17.20 -0.06
CA ARG A 114 -2.06 -18.41 0.28
C ARG A 114 -1.29 -18.93 -0.93
N GLU A 115 -0.59 -18.02 -1.62
CA GLU A 115 0.20 -18.38 -2.78
C GLU A 115 1.48 -19.12 -2.39
N SER A 116 1.93 -20.04 -3.25
CA SER A 116 3.15 -20.81 -3.02
C SER A 116 4.38 -19.91 -2.90
N GLY A 117 5.37 -20.28 -2.06
CA GLY A 117 6.61 -19.53 -1.83
C GLY A 117 6.44 -18.30 -0.93
N VAL A 118 5.25 -18.05 -0.37
CA VAL A 118 5.01 -17.06 0.68
C VAL A 118 5.35 -17.70 2.02
N MET A 119 6.38 -17.17 2.70
CA MET A 119 6.86 -17.65 4.00
C MET A 119 6.75 -16.58 5.10
N TYR A 120 6.02 -15.52 4.87
CA TYR A 120 5.77 -14.43 5.82
C TYR A 120 4.30 -14.39 6.26
N ASP A 121 4.07 -13.81 7.43
CA ASP A 121 2.74 -13.52 7.96
C ASP A 121 2.53 -12.00 7.97
N ILE A 122 1.59 -11.52 7.16
CA ILE A 122 1.29 -10.09 7.04
C ILE A 122 0.77 -9.46 8.33
N ASP A 123 0.18 -10.25 9.23
CA ASP A 123 -0.35 -9.75 10.50
C ASP A 123 0.75 -9.50 11.55
N LYS A 124 1.99 -9.88 11.28
CA LYS A 124 3.13 -9.70 12.18
C LYS A 124 3.98 -8.47 11.87
N PHE A 125 3.82 -7.87 10.68
CA PHE A 125 4.52 -6.64 10.36
C PHE A 125 3.94 -5.44 11.11
N PHE A 126 4.79 -4.45 11.38
CA PHE A 126 4.34 -3.14 11.84
C PHE A 126 4.17 -2.22 10.64
N TYR A 127 2.93 -1.90 10.32
CA TYR A 127 2.60 -1.02 9.19
C TYR A 127 2.87 0.43 9.53
N LEU A 128 3.51 1.12 8.61
CA LEU A 128 3.89 2.53 8.73
C LEU A 128 2.97 3.45 7.92
N GLY A 129 2.15 2.89 7.06
CA GLY A 129 1.27 3.61 6.13
C GLY A 129 1.61 3.33 4.67
N SER A 130 0.86 3.95 3.78
CA SER A 130 1.05 3.90 2.33
C SER A 130 0.88 5.30 1.73
N PRO A 131 1.68 5.74 0.76
CA PRO A 131 1.49 7.02 0.09
C PRO A 131 0.34 7.01 -0.92
N GLU A 132 -0.23 5.84 -1.21
CA GLU A 132 -1.28 5.62 -2.19
C GLU A 132 -2.34 4.67 -1.64
N SER A 133 -3.61 5.05 -1.75
CA SER A 133 -4.75 4.23 -1.35
C SER A 133 -5.91 4.28 -2.34
N THR A 134 -6.01 5.33 -3.14
CA THR A 134 -7.08 5.49 -4.10
C THR A 134 -6.68 4.98 -5.48
N SER A 135 -7.38 3.96 -5.95
CA SER A 135 -7.09 3.36 -7.25
C SER A 135 -8.36 2.76 -7.87
N HIS A 136 -9.30 3.67 -8.21
CA HIS A 136 -10.54 3.27 -8.89
C HIS A 136 -10.25 2.54 -10.20
N LEU A 137 -11.06 1.54 -10.51
CA LEU A 137 -11.00 0.80 -11.77
C LEU A 137 -12.26 1.06 -12.56
N VAL A 138 -12.10 1.27 -13.87
CA VAL A 138 -13.21 1.43 -14.82
C VAL A 138 -13.16 0.36 -15.89
N PHE A 139 -14.34 -0.08 -16.32
CA PHE A 139 -14.51 -0.99 -17.46
C PHE A 139 -15.15 -0.23 -18.62
N TYR A 140 -14.57 -0.38 -19.80
CA TYR A 140 -15.00 0.33 -20.99
C TYR A 140 -14.79 -0.48 -22.25
N THR A 141 -15.54 -0.10 -23.28
CA THR A 141 -15.47 -0.66 -24.64
C THR A 141 -15.09 0.42 -25.63
N ARG A 142 -14.49 0.04 -26.77
CA ARG A 142 -14.32 0.95 -27.89
C ARG A 142 -15.70 1.30 -28.46
N LYS A 143 -15.87 2.52 -28.95
CA LYS A 143 -17.15 3.02 -29.47
C LYS A 143 -17.67 2.22 -30.65
N GLU A 144 -16.76 1.84 -31.55
CA GLU A 144 -17.05 1.10 -32.79
C GLU A 144 -17.49 -0.34 -32.53
N ALA A 145 -17.37 -0.85 -31.31
CA ALA A 145 -17.95 -2.14 -30.92
C ALA A 145 -19.48 -2.09 -30.87
N GLY A 146 -20.08 -0.89 -30.86
CA GLY A 146 -21.54 -0.71 -30.80
C GLY A 146 -22.18 -1.06 -29.45
N LEU A 147 -21.35 -1.26 -28.41
CA LEU A 147 -21.77 -1.68 -27.08
C LEU A 147 -21.99 -0.48 -26.16
N SER A 148 -22.78 0.50 -26.59
CA SER A 148 -22.85 1.84 -26.04
C SER A 148 -23.47 1.97 -24.64
N ASN A 149 -24.06 0.91 -24.11
CA ASN A 149 -24.64 0.88 -22.76
C ASN A 149 -24.59 -0.53 -22.16
N LEU A 150 -24.91 -0.65 -20.87
CA LEU A 150 -24.88 -1.93 -20.14
C LEU A 150 -25.83 -2.98 -20.72
N GLU A 151 -26.98 -2.59 -21.26
CA GLU A 151 -27.97 -3.50 -21.84
C GLU A 151 -27.37 -4.19 -23.07
N LYS A 152 -26.83 -3.42 -24.02
CA LYS A 152 -26.17 -3.93 -25.22
C LYS A 152 -24.94 -4.76 -24.86
N LEU A 153 -24.13 -4.28 -23.92
CA LEU A 153 -22.94 -4.99 -23.47
C LEU A 153 -23.29 -6.37 -22.88
N ARG A 154 -24.33 -6.46 -22.05
CA ARG A 154 -24.77 -7.72 -21.42
C ARG A 154 -25.53 -8.65 -22.39
N ALA A 155 -26.14 -8.09 -23.42
CA ALA A 155 -26.79 -8.88 -24.49
C ALA A 155 -25.77 -9.51 -25.46
N ALA A 156 -24.61 -8.87 -25.61
CA ALA A 156 -23.55 -9.35 -26.50
C ALA A 156 -22.92 -10.64 -25.99
N SER A 157 -22.51 -11.51 -26.93
CA SER A 157 -21.75 -12.73 -26.67
C SER A 157 -20.37 -12.64 -27.32
N GLY A 158 -19.37 -13.25 -26.70
CA GLY A 158 -18.03 -13.36 -27.27
C GLY A 158 -17.22 -12.05 -27.26
N VAL A 159 -17.54 -11.08 -26.42
CA VAL A 159 -16.79 -9.82 -26.27
C VAL A 159 -15.32 -10.12 -26.00
N LYS A 160 -14.42 -9.58 -26.83
CA LYS A 160 -12.98 -9.72 -26.69
C LYS A 160 -12.45 -8.72 -25.68
N ILE A 161 -12.00 -9.19 -24.53
CA ILE A 161 -11.47 -8.35 -23.45
C ILE A 161 -9.95 -8.43 -23.46
N GLY A 162 -9.31 -7.36 -23.89
CA GLY A 162 -7.86 -7.25 -23.86
C GLY A 162 -7.34 -7.04 -22.44
N ALA A 163 -6.22 -7.68 -22.09
CA ALA A 163 -5.68 -7.63 -20.74
C ALA A 163 -4.15 -7.67 -20.68
N ARG A 164 -3.64 -7.22 -19.57
CA ARG A 164 -2.25 -7.43 -19.14
C ARG A 164 -2.01 -8.95 -18.95
N PRO A 165 -0.76 -9.40 -18.77
CA PRO A 165 -0.48 -10.81 -18.49
C PRO A 165 -1.32 -11.36 -17.33
N VAL A 166 -1.62 -12.66 -17.39
CA VAL A 166 -2.34 -13.38 -16.32
C VAL A 166 -1.70 -13.11 -14.96
N GLY A 167 -2.54 -12.84 -13.95
CA GLY A 167 -2.12 -12.48 -12.60
C GLY A 167 -1.86 -10.98 -12.39
N HIS A 168 -1.76 -10.19 -13.45
CA HIS A 168 -1.65 -8.73 -13.31
C HIS A 168 -3.00 -8.14 -12.82
N SER A 169 -2.96 -7.12 -11.97
CA SER A 169 -4.15 -6.52 -11.37
C SER A 169 -5.21 -6.04 -12.39
N ALA A 170 -4.78 -5.51 -13.54
CA ALA A 170 -5.71 -5.13 -14.60
C ALA A 170 -6.35 -6.32 -15.33
N TYR A 171 -5.66 -7.48 -15.42
CA TYR A 171 -6.26 -8.72 -15.89
C TYR A 171 -7.35 -9.20 -14.93
N ILE A 172 -7.03 -9.24 -13.64
CA ILE A 172 -7.97 -9.62 -12.58
C ILE A 172 -9.19 -8.70 -12.61
N ALA A 173 -8.98 -7.38 -12.69
CA ALA A 173 -10.06 -6.40 -12.80
C ALA A 173 -10.98 -6.67 -14.00
N SER A 174 -10.40 -6.94 -15.19
CA SER A 174 -11.20 -7.26 -16.39
C SER A 174 -12.10 -8.47 -16.18
N ARG A 175 -11.59 -9.49 -15.50
CA ARG A 175 -12.36 -10.70 -15.18
C ARG A 175 -13.46 -10.44 -14.15
N PHE A 176 -13.17 -9.66 -13.13
CA PHE A 176 -14.16 -9.24 -12.13
C PHE A 176 -15.30 -8.46 -12.78
N PHE A 177 -14.99 -7.46 -13.61
CA PHE A 177 -16.03 -6.73 -14.35
C PHE A 177 -16.86 -7.65 -15.23
N ALA A 178 -16.23 -8.54 -16.00
CA ALA A 178 -16.96 -9.48 -16.85
C ALA A 178 -17.88 -10.38 -16.03
N TYR A 179 -17.42 -10.91 -14.91
CA TYR A 179 -18.23 -11.74 -14.01
C TYR A 179 -19.39 -10.96 -13.41
N PHE A 180 -19.12 -9.81 -12.76
CA PHE A 180 -20.16 -9.04 -12.07
C PHE A 180 -21.18 -8.41 -13.02
N LEU A 181 -20.76 -7.99 -14.18
CA LEU A 181 -21.66 -7.50 -15.23
C LEU A 181 -22.44 -8.63 -15.92
N GLY A 182 -22.08 -9.88 -15.71
CA GLY A 182 -22.75 -11.04 -16.30
C GLY A 182 -22.56 -11.12 -17.82
N LEU A 183 -21.33 -10.82 -18.28
CA LEU A 183 -21.01 -10.88 -19.71
C LEU A 183 -20.94 -12.33 -20.20
N LYS A 184 -21.47 -12.61 -21.41
CA LYS A 184 -21.60 -13.96 -21.96
C LYS A 184 -20.39 -14.30 -22.84
N ASP A 185 -19.88 -15.52 -22.70
CA ASP A 185 -18.86 -16.13 -23.57
C ASP A 185 -17.64 -15.23 -23.83
N THR A 186 -17.24 -14.44 -22.83
CA THR A 186 -16.15 -13.47 -22.95
C THR A 186 -14.83 -14.15 -23.32
N LYS A 187 -14.09 -13.53 -24.23
CA LYS A 187 -12.75 -13.98 -24.65
C LYS A 187 -11.69 -13.07 -24.07
N PHE A 188 -10.95 -13.56 -23.07
CA PHE A 188 -9.82 -12.83 -22.52
C PHE A 188 -8.59 -13.01 -23.38
N ILE A 189 -7.99 -11.90 -23.83
CA ILE A 189 -6.77 -11.86 -24.65
C ILE A 189 -5.68 -11.20 -23.81
N PRO A 190 -4.91 -12.00 -23.02
CA PRO A 190 -3.86 -11.48 -22.16
C PRO A 190 -2.54 -11.30 -22.91
N GLY A 191 -1.58 -10.63 -22.28
CA GLY A 191 -0.18 -10.54 -22.74
C GLY A 191 0.25 -9.18 -23.21
N TYR A 192 -0.67 -8.24 -23.38
CA TYR A 192 -0.33 -6.88 -23.83
C TYR A 192 0.41 -6.07 -22.73
N SER A 193 1.32 -5.22 -23.15
CA SER A 193 1.72 -4.04 -22.38
C SER A 193 0.58 -3.01 -22.35
N ALA A 194 0.66 -1.99 -21.49
CA ALA A 194 -0.41 -1.00 -21.43
C ALA A 194 -0.54 -0.16 -22.71
N PRO A 195 0.56 0.31 -23.37
CA PRO A 195 0.47 1.00 -24.66
C PRO A 195 -0.06 0.11 -25.80
N GLU A 196 0.41 -1.14 -25.89
CA GLU A 196 -0.07 -2.08 -26.90
C GLU A 196 -1.58 -2.31 -26.80
N LEU A 197 -2.09 -2.41 -25.56
CA LEU A 197 -3.52 -2.60 -25.33
C LEU A 197 -4.35 -1.37 -25.76
N ASP A 198 -3.81 -0.17 -25.61
CA ASP A 198 -4.47 1.05 -26.09
C ASP A 198 -4.56 1.04 -27.64
N VAL A 199 -3.50 0.60 -28.31
CA VAL A 199 -3.48 0.46 -29.77
C VAL A 199 -4.42 -0.67 -30.24
N ALA A 200 -4.44 -1.81 -29.56
CA ALA A 200 -5.31 -2.95 -29.86
C ALA A 200 -6.80 -2.59 -29.78
N LEU A 201 -7.20 -1.76 -28.79
CA LEU A 201 -8.56 -1.21 -28.73
C LEU A 201 -8.89 -0.34 -29.94
N LEU A 202 -8.02 0.60 -30.28
CA LEU A 202 -8.24 1.52 -31.42
C LEU A 202 -8.29 0.77 -32.76
N ARG A 203 -7.55 -0.34 -32.90
CA ARG A 203 -7.56 -1.18 -34.10
C ARG A 203 -8.70 -2.22 -34.15
N GLY A 204 -9.45 -2.36 -33.06
CA GLY A 204 -10.52 -3.37 -32.98
C GLY A 204 -10.03 -4.81 -32.81
N GLU A 205 -8.78 -5.01 -32.44
CA GLU A 205 -8.24 -6.33 -32.09
C GLU A 205 -8.91 -6.87 -30.83
N VAL A 206 -9.22 -5.96 -29.89
CA VAL A 206 -10.03 -6.20 -28.71
C VAL A 206 -11.16 -5.18 -28.61
N ASP A 207 -12.26 -5.55 -27.91
CA ASP A 207 -13.46 -4.72 -27.82
C ASP A 207 -13.52 -3.94 -26.49
N ALA A 208 -12.93 -4.48 -25.44
CA ALA A 208 -13.05 -3.98 -24.06
C ALA A 208 -11.78 -4.17 -23.25
N ARG A 209 -11.67 -3.42 -22.15
CA ARG A 209 -10.67 -3.63 -21.08
C ARG A 209 -11.09 -3.01 -19.77
N ALA A 210 -10.42 -3.41 -18.68
CA ALA A 210 -10.41 -2.65 -17.43
C ALA A 210 -9.06 -1.93 -17.26
N ASN A 211 -9.09 -0.75 -16.64
CA ASN A 211 -7.91 0.01 -16.28
C ASN A 211 -8.19 0.90 -15.07
N THR A 212 -7.14 1.48 -14.46
CA THR A 212 -7.35 2.52 -13.45
C THR A 212 -7.93 3.77 -14.10
N ALA A 213 -8.83 4.44 -13.41
CA ALA A 213 -9.45 5.69 -13.87
C ALA A 213 -8.38 6.76 -14.17
N THR A 214 -7.38 6.86 -13.30
CA THR A 214 -6.23 7.77 -13.45
C THR A 214 -5.44 7.48 -14.71
N SER A 215 -5.08 6.19 -14.97
CA SER A 215 -4.33 5.84 -16.17
C SER A 215 -5.09 6.13 -17.46
N VAL A 216 -6.41 5.94 -17.47
CA VAL A 216 -7.25 6.31 -18.64
C VAL A 216 -7.15 7.80 -18.91
N TRP A 217 -7.35 8.60 -17.86
CA TRP A 217 -7.34 10.06 -17.99
C TRP A 217 -5.97 10.62 -18.38
N GLN A 218 -4.90 10.13 -17.75
CA GLN A 218 -3.55 10.67 -18.01
C GLN A 218 -3.01 10.31 -19.39
N ARG A 219 -3.28 9.10 -19.85
CA ARG A 219 -2.70 8.62 -21.11
C ARG A 219 -3.57 8.88 -22.31
N ASN A 220 -4.87 8.89 -22.13
CA ASN A 220 -5.85 8.98 -23.20
C ASN A 220 -7.02 9.91 -22.83
N PRO A 221 -6.77 11.20 -22.53
CA PRO A 221 -7.83 12.13 -22.13
C PRO A 221 -8.95 12.23 -23.19
N ASP A 222 -8.59 12.15 -24.47
CA ASP A 222 -9.52 12.18 -25.59
C ASP A 222 -10.57 11.05 -25.54
N TRP A 223 -10.25 9.92 -24.93
CA TRP A 223 -11.22 8.82 -24.80
C TRP A 223 -12.43 9.23 -23.96
N VAL A 224 -12.20 10.10 -22.99
CA VAL A 224 -13.24 10.64 -22.12
C VAL A 224 -13.85 11.92 -22.72
N GLU A 225 -13.02 12.89 -23.12
CA GLU A 225 -13.46 14.21 -23.56
C GLU A 225 -14.18 14.17 -24.91
N LYS A 226 -13.68 13.34 -25.85
CA LYS A 226 -14.27 13.20 -27.20
C LYS A 226 -15.21 11.99 -27.29
N GLY A 227 -15.40 11.24 -26.19
CA GLY A 227 -16.28 10.08 -26.15
C GLY A 227 -15.89 8.96 -27.10
N LEU A 228 -14.58 8.68 -27.23
CA LEU A 228 -14.07 7.62 -28.09
C LEU A 228 -14.26 6.22 -27.48
N MET A 229 -14.58 6.14 -26.20
CA MET A 229 -14.88 4.92 -25.47
C MET A 229 -16.22 5.05 -24.76
N ASP A 230 -16.93 3.93 -24.62
CA ASP A 230 -18.13 3.81 -23.80
C ASP A 230 -17.74 3.21 -22.44
N PHE A 231 -17.93 3.98 -21.38
CA PHE A 231 -17.61 3.55 -20.00
C PHE A 231 -18.86 2.95 -19.34
N HIS A 232 -18.73 1.78 -18.72
CA HIS A 232 -19.88 0.97 -18.29
C HIS A 232 -20.04 0.83 -16.78
N ALA A 233 -18.94 0.70 -16.06
CA ALA A 233 -18.96 0.51 -14.60
C ALA A 233 -17.65 0.94 -13.96
N ILE A 234 -17.71 1.19 -12.66
CA ILE A 234 -16.55 1.56 -11.82
C ILE A 234 -16.48 0.62 -10.62
N LEU A 235 -15.26 0.28 -10.20
CA LEU A 235 -14.97 -0.22 -8.85
C LEU A 235 -14.37 0.93 -8.06
N GLU A 236 -15.10 1.46 -7.09
CA GLU A 236 -14.64 2.52 -6.21
C GLU A 236 -13.64 1.97 -5.19
N VAL A 237 -12.52 2.66 -5.04
CA VAL A 237 -11.48 2.33 -4.05
C VAL A 237 -10.97 3.64 -3.42
N PRO A 238 -11.24 3.88 -2.13
CA PRO A 238 -12.12 3.10 -1.25
C PRO A 238 -13.60 3.18 -1.68
N LYS A 239 -14.41 2.24 -1.18
CA LYS A 239 -15.85 2.23 -1.44
C LYS A 239 -16.50 3.53 -0.95
N GLY A 240 -17.37 4.11 -1.78
CA GLY A 240 -18.10 5.35 -1.48
C GLY A 240 -17.37 6.63 -1.87
N LEU A 241 -16.06 6.55 -2.17
CA LEU A 241 -15.33 7.67 -2.72
C LEU A 241 -15.62 7.82 -4.21
N LYS A 242 -16.33 8.89 -4.59
CA LYS A 242 -16.68 9.14 -5.98
C LYS A 242 -15.53 9.73 -6.76
N HIS A 243 -15.21 9.11 -7.91
CA HIS A 243 -14.24 9.69 -8.83
C HIS A 243 -14.81 10.92 -9.55
N THR A 244 -14.04 12.00 -9.66
CA THR A 244 -14.51 13.28 -10.21
C THR A 244 -15.11 13.18 -11.60
N ARG A 245 -14.56 12.34 -12.49
CA ARG A 245 -15.02 12.15 -13.87
C ARG A 245 -15.91 10.93 -14.08
N PHE A 246 -15.65 9.85 -13.34
CA PHE A 246 -16.31 8.55 -13.53
C PHE A 246 -17.32 8.22 -12.43
N GLY A 247 -17.54 9.11 -11.46
CA GLY A 247 -18.46 8.88 -10.34
C GLY A 247 -19.94 8.77 -10.72
N HIS A 248 -20.30 9.09 -11.97
CA HIS A 248 -21.61 8.89 -12.55
C HIS A 248 -21.86 7.44 -12.99
N LEU A 249 -20.79 6.64 -13.16
CA LEU A 249 -20.92 5.25 -13.57
C LEU A 249 -21.49 4.39 -12.42
N PRO A 250 -22.27 3.35 -12.76
CA PRO A 250 -22.72 2.40 -11.76
C PRO A 250 -21.53 1.70 -11.10
N GLU A 251 -21.56 1.66 -9.78
CA GLU A 251 -20.56 0.94 -8.99
C GLU A 251 -20.78 -0.57 -9.13
N ILE A 252 -19.70 -1.34 -9.39
CA ILE A 252 -19.75 -2.76 -9.70
C ILE A 252 -20.45 -3.59 -8.62
N GLU A 253 -20.41 -3.19 -7.35
CA GLU A 253 -21.07 -3.89 -6.25
C GLU A 253 -22.60 -3.87 -6.38
N SER A 254 -23.18 -2.87 -7.10
CA SER A 254 -24.63 -2.84 -7.36
C SER A 254 -25.11 -4.04 -8.19
N PHE A 255 -24.19 -4.75 -8.84
CA PHE A 255 -24.48 -5.97 -9.59
C PHE A 255 -24.23 -7.25 -8.77
N ALA A 256 -23.78 -7.17 -7.53
CA ALA A 256 -23.60 -8.34 -6.67
C ALA A 256 -24.95 -8.97 -6.33
N LYS A 257 -25.00 -10.31 -6.40
CA LYS A 257 -26.22 -11.12 -6.15
C LYS A 257 -26.21 -11.78 -4.77
N SER A 258 -25.09 -11.71 -4.04
CA SER A 258 -24.94 -12.37 -2.75
C SER A 258 -23.93 -11.63 -1.86
N GLU A 259 -23.99 -11.84 -0.56
CA GLU A 259 -23.02 -11.36 0.40
C GLU A 259 -21.59 -11.89 0.09
N LYS A 260 -21.50 -13.12 -0.41
CA LYS A 260 -20.24 -13.72 -0.84
C LYS A 260 -19.60 -12.91 -1.98
N GLU A 261 -20.37 -12.46 -2.95
CA GLU A 261 -19.90 -11.60 -4.04
C GLU A 261 -19.45 -10.21 -3.51
N ILE A 262 -20.17 -9.64 -2.54
CA ILE A 262 -19.76 -8.39 -1.88
C ILE A 262 -18.41 -8.57 -1.18
N LYS A 263 -18.21 -9.68 -0.47
CA LYS A 263 -16.92 -10.00 0.17
C LYS A 263 -15.78 -10.17 -0.83
N LEU A 264 -16.04 -10.73 -2.01
CA LEU A 264 -15.03 -10.81 -3.09
C LEU A 264 -14.60 -9.42 -3.57
N LEU A 265 -15.53 -8.49 -3.74
CA LEU A 265 -15.22 -7.11 -4.10
C LEU A 265 -14.49 -6.41 -2.96
N THR A 266 -14.81 -6.70 -1.70
CA THR A 266 -14.08 -6.19 -0.54
C THR A 266 -12.61 -6.61 -0.59
N ILE A 267 -12.32 -7.88 -0.84
CA ILE A 267 -10.94 -8.37 -1.02
C ILE A 267 -10.24 -7.63 -2.16
N SER A 268 -10.93 -7.49 -3.32
CA SER A 268 -10.37 -6.79 -4.48
C SER A 268 -10.04 -5.33 -4.17
N ARG A 269 -10.92 -4.64 -3.43
CA ARG A 269 -10.69 -3.25 -2.98
C ARG A 269 -9.50 -3.16 -2.04
N ILE A 270 -9.38 -4.07 -1.07
CA ILE A 270 -8.28 -4.04 -0.10
C ILE A 270 -6.94 -4.26 -0.79
N PHE A 271 -6.86 -5.17 -1.76
CA PHE A 271 -5.64 -5.35 -2.55
C PHE A 271 -5.24 -4.09 -3.33
N ARG A 272 -6.19 -3.22 -3.65
CA ARG A 272 -5.92 -1.92 -4.27
C ARG A 272 -5.62 -0.85 -3.23
N LEU A 273 -6.41 -0.80 -2.16
CA LEU A 273 -6.32 0.17 -1.08
C LEU A 273 -4.96 0.12 -0.37
N THR A 274 -4.39 -1.07 -0.17
CA THR A 274 -3.10 -1.22 0.50
C THR A 274 -1.94 -0.61 -0.29
N GLY A 275 -2.11 -0.37 -1.59
CA GLY A 275 -1.23 0.42 -2.45
C GLY A 275 0.23 0.03 -2.37
N SER A 276 1.04 0.86 -1.74
CA SER A 276 2.48 0.67 -1.53
C SER A 276 2.81 0.71 -0.03
N PRO A 277 2.52 -0.36 0.73
CA PRO A 277 2.66 -0.35 2.18
C PRO A 277 4.14 -0.32 2.60
N TYR A 278 4.43 0.54 3.58
CA TYR A 278 5.70 0.57 4.28
C TYR A 278 5.58 -0.18 5.60
N VAL A 279 6.60 -0.96 5.93
CA VAL A 279 6.57 -1.84 7.12
C VAL A 279 7.90 -1.87 7.85
N LEU A 280 7.83 -2.18 9.16
CA LEU A 280 8.97 -2.67 9.93
C LEU A 280 8.82 -4.19 10.16
N PRO A 281 9.95 -4.91 10.32
CA PRO A 281 9.93 -6.35 10.54
C PRO A 281 9.30 -6.72 11.90
N PRO A 282 8.79 -7.95 12.04
CA PRO A 282 8.30 -8.47 13.32
C PRO A 282 9.36 -8.36 14.42
N GLY A 283 8.94 -8.02 15.64
CA GLY A 283 9.85 -7.92 16.79
C GLY A 283 10.56 -6.57 16.94
N THR A 284 10.32 -5.60 16.06
CA THR A 284 10.86 -4.24 16.22
C THR A 284 10.36 -3.63 17.55
N PRO A 285 11.24 -3.04 18.39
CA PRO A 285 10.86 -2.42 19.66
C PRO A 285 9.79 -1.34 19.48
N LYS A 286 8.82 -1.28 20.38
CA LYS A 286 7.67 -0.38 20.29
C LYS A 286 8.05 1.09 20.17
N ASP A 287 9.01 1.54 20.96
CA ASP A 287 9.53 2.92 20.93
C ASP A 287 9.99 3.32 19.52
N ARG A 288 10.64 2.41 18.81
CA ARG A 288 11.11 2.63 17.43
C ARG A 288 9.99 2.59 16.42
N VAL A 289 9.04 1.66 16.59
CA VAL A 289 7.83 1.63 15.77
C VAL A 289 7.08 2.96 15.87
N GLU A 290 6.85 3.45 17.09
CA GLU A 290 6.12 4.70 17.35
C GLU A 290 6.83 5.92 16.72
N VAL A 291 8.16 6.00 16.87
CA VAL A 291 8.96 7.09 16.26
C VAL A 291 8.83 7.09 14.74
N ILE A 292 8.97 5.93 14.09
CA ILE A 292 8.89 5.85 12.62
C ILE A 292 7.46 6.06 12.14
N GLN A 293 6.46 5.53 12.83
CA GLN A 293 5.04 5.78 12.49
C GLN A 293 4.69 7.25 12.59
N GLU A 294 5.16 7.95 13.64
CA GLU A 294 4.91 9.39 13.79
C GLU A 294 5.62 10.20 12.70
N ALA A 295 6.85 9.84 12.36
CA ALA A 295 7.58 10.46 11.25
C ALA A 295 6.84 10.23 9.91
N MET A 296 6.31 9.02 9.70
CA MET A 296 5.51 8.70 8.51
C MET A 296 4.22 9.51 8.45
N ARG A 297 3.47 9.62 9.56
CA ARG A 297 2.24 10.46 9.59
C ARG A 297 2.53 11.91 9.22
N LYS A 298 3.63 12.48 9.74
CA LYS A 298 4.05 13.84 9.40
C LYS A 298 4.47 13.95 7.94
N ALA A 299 5.26 12.99 7.44
CA ALA A 299 5.69 12.97 6.06
C ALA A 299 4.52 12.88 5.07
N LEU A 300 3.56 11.99 5.34
CA LEU A 300 2.38 11.79 4.49
C LEU A 300 1.39 12.97 4.52
N LYS A 301 1.44 13.82 5.55
CA LYS A 301 0.62 15.04 5.67
C LYS A 301 1.33 16.29 5.16
N ASP A 302 2.63 16.21 4.83
CA ASP A 302 3.42 17.35 4.38
C ASP A 302 3.01 17.78 2.97
N SER A 303 2.62 19.05 2.80
CA SER A 303 2.22 19.59 1.49
C SER A 303 3.34 19.56 0.45
N ASP A 304 4.60 19.66 0.89
CA ASP A 304 5.76 19.59 0.02
C ASP A 304 5.97 18.16 -0.48
N PHE A 305 5.68 17.15 0.36
CA PHE A 305 5.63 15.75 -0.06
C PHE A 305 4.59 15.53 -1.16
N HIS A 306 3.37 16.02 -0.99
CA HIS A 306 2.32 15.88 -2.00
C HIS A 306 2.72 16.50 -3.34
N ARG A 307 3.38 17.66 -3.29
CA ARG A 307 3.87 18.35 -4.48
C ARG A 307 5.01 17.58 -5.18
N GLU A 308 5.98 17.07 -4.41
CA GLU A 308 7.09 16.26 -4.94
C GLU A 308 6.60 14.91 -5.44
N TYR A 309 5.68 14.26 -4.73
CA TYR A 309 5.07 13.00 -5.14
C TYR A 309 4.39 13.15 -6.50
N ARG A 310 3.55 14.17 -6.69
CA ARG A 310 2.90 14.45 -7.97
C ARG A 310 3.92 14.67 -9.09
N LYS A 311 5.00 15.38 -8.83
CA LYS A 311 6.05 15.65 -9.80
C LYS A 311 6.79 14.38 -10.22
N VAL A 312 7.11 13.49 -9.27
CA VAL A 312 7.91 12.28 -9.51
C VAL A 312 7.05 11.12 -10.01
N VAL A 313 5.87 10.93 -9.44
CA VAL A 313 4.99 9.78 -9.72
C VAL A 313 3.98 10.11 -10.82
N GLY A 314 3.66 11.40 -11.03
CA GLY A 314 2.67 11.84 -12.03
C GLY A 314 1.22 11.77 -11.53
N GLU A 315 0.99 11.42 -10.27
CA GLU A 315 -0.32 11.28 -9.63
C GLU A 315 -0.33 11.99 -8.28
N ASP A 316 -1.51 12.32 -7.77
CA ASP A 316 -1.65 12.84 -6.41
C ASP A 316 -1.38 11.73 -5.39
N ALA A 317 -0.68 12.07 -4.32
CA ALA A 317 -0.60 11.19 -3.18
C ALA A 317 -1.97 11.14 -2.50
N ASP A 318 -2.42 9.95 -2.18
CA ASP A 318 -3.63 9.69 -1.39
C ASP A 318 -3.28 8.72 -0.26
N PRO A 319 -2.71 9.24 0.82
CA PRO A 319 -2.12 8.42 1.86
C PRO A 319 -3.13 7.62 2.67
N LEU A 320 -2.73 6.41 3.04
CA LEU A 320 -3.36 5.62 4.09
C LEU A 320 -2.46 5.62 5.32
N MET A 321 -2.99 6.10 6.45
CA MET A 321 -2.23 6.21 7.69
C MET A 321 -1.94 4.83 8.31
N PRO A 322 -0.96 4.70 9.23
CA PRO A 322 -0.56 3.41 9.81
C PRO A 322 -1.73 2.59 10.38
N GLU A 323 -2.63 3.25 11.11
CA GLU A 323 -3.79 2.62 11.76
C GLU A 323 -4.82 2.14 10.74
N GLU A 324 -5.10 2.98 9.74
CA GLU A 324 -6.05 2.69 8.67
C GLU A 324 -5.57 1.51 7.82
N LEU A 325 -4.28 1.51 7.46
CA LEU A 325 -3.65 0.42 6.72
C LEU A 325 -3.68 -0.90 7.51
N THR A 326 -3.30 -0.84 8.79
CA THR A 326 -3.35 -2.00 9.69
C THR A 326 -4.76 -2.56 9.81
N LYS A 327 -5.76 -1.67 9.98
CA LYS A 327 -7.18 -2.06 10.07
C LYS A 327 -7.64 -2.69 8.76
N ALA A 328 -7.36 -2.08 7.61
CA ALA A 328 -7.77 -2.59 6.31
C ALA A 328 -7.25 -4.02 6.06
N ILE A 329 -5.98 -4.28 6.39
CA ILE A 329 -5.37 -5.61 6.23
C ILE A 329 -5.99 -6.62 7.20
N ARG A 330 -6.19 -6.25 8.47
CA ARG A 330 -6.77 -7.12 9.49
C ARG A 330 -8.22 -7.50 9.16
N ASP A 331 -9.01 -6.54 8.69
CA ASP A 331 -10.43 -6.72 8.41
C ASP A 331 -10.69 -7.43 7.06
N THR A 332 -9.62 -7.80 6.33
CA THR A 332 -9.79 -8.53 5.06
C THR A 332 -10.39 -9.91 5.28
N PRO A 333 -11.50 -10.26 4.59
CA PRO A 333 -12.07 -11.60 4.65
C PRO A 333 -11.06 -12.65 4.16
N ARG A 334 -10.93 -13.77 4.90
CA ARG A 334 -9.92 -14.82 4.61
C ARG A 334 -10.50 -16.24 4.64
N ASP A 335 -11.81 -16.37 4.47
CA ASP A 335 -12.49 -17.67 4.39
C ASP A 335 -11.95 -18.49 3.22
N ALA A 336 -11.67 -19.77 3.45
CA ALA A 336 -11.05 -20.63 2.43
C ALA A 336 -11.87 -20.71 1.13
N GLU A 337 -13.19 -20.81 1.25
CA GLU A 337 -14.10 -20.84 0.10
C GLU A 337 -14.07 -19.53 -0.70
N LEU A 338 -14.02 -18.40 0.01
CA LEU A 338 -13.95 -17.07 -0.60
C LEU A 338 -12.62 -16.87 -1.34
N ILE A 339 -11.50 -17.31 -0.72
CA ILE A 339 -10.19 -17.28 -1.33
C ILE A 339 -10.16 -18.14 -2.59
N GLN A 340 -10.72 -19.37 -2.52
CA GLN A 340 -10.78 -20.26 -3.68
C GLN A 340 -11.60 -19.64 -4.82
N MET A 341 -12.73 -19.04 -4.52
CA MET A 341 -13.54 -18.35 -5.52
C MET A 341 -12.81 -17.15 -6.12
N PHE A 342 -12.10 -16.35 -5.29
CA PHE A 342 -11.26 -15.27 -5.79
C PHE A 342 -10.18 -15.78 -6.76
N LYS A 343 -9.49 -16.89 -6.42
CA LYS A 343 -8.51 -17.53 -7.29
C LYS A 343 -9.13 -18.02 -8.61
N THR A 344 -10.29 -18.60 -8.56
CA THR A 344 -11.03 -19.04 -9.77
C THR A 344 -11.36 -17.84 -10.66
N LEU A 345 -11.87 -16.75 -10.08
CA LEU A 345 -12.18 -15.52 -10.82
C LEU A 345 -10.94 -14.84 -11.38
N SER A 346 -9.82 -14.83 -10.66
CA SER A 346 -8.58 -14.19 -11.07
C SER A 346 -7.68 -15.05 -11.97
N GLY A 347 -7.94 -16.35 -12.06
CA GLY A 347 -7.14 -17.30 -12.82
C GLY A 347 -7.45 -17.32 -14.32
N PRO A 348 -6.74 -18.13 -15.12
CA PRO A 348 -6.91 -18.20 -16.58
C PRO A 348 -8.10 -19.05 -17.03
N ALA A 349 -8.65 -19.90 -16.17
CA ALA A 349 -9.78 -20.77 -16.51
C ALA A 349 -11.04 -19.96 -16.93
N PRO A 350 -11.99 -20.52 -17.65
CA PRO A 350 -13.27 -19.87 -17.93
C PRO A 350 -13.93 -19.32 -16.65
N LEU A 351 -14.64 -18.20 -16.78
CA LEU A 351 -15.38 -17.65 -15.64
C LEU A 351 -16.44 -18.66 -15.19
N PRO A 352 -16.64 -18.84 -13.87
CA PRO A 352 -17.71 -19.71 -13.39
C PRO A 352 -19.07 -19.14 -13.78
N ALA A 353 -20.05 -20.02 -13.92
CA ALA A 353 -21.44 -19.61 -14.10
C ALA A 353 -21.92 -18.76 -12.92
N ARG A 354 -22.82 -17.83 -13.18
CA ARG A 354 -23.32 -16.87 -12.19
C ARG A 354 -24.83 -16.93 -12.03
#